data_3db4933b927fba7a4d470b29c6b8ca78
#
_entry.id   3db4933b927fba7a4d470b29c6b8ca78
#
_cell.length_a   1.000
_cell.length_b   1.000
_cell.length_c   1.000
_cell.angle_alpha   90.00
_cell.angle_beta   90.00
_cell.angle_gamma   90.00
#
_symmetry.space_group_name_H-M   'P 1'
#
loop_
_entity.id
_entity.type
_entity.pdbx_description
1 polymer ?
#
loop_
_entity_poly.entity_id
_entity_poly.type
_entity_poly.pdbx_seq_one_letter_code
_entity_poly.pdbx_strand_id
1 'polypeptide(L)'
;MCIRDRRTSTSHDEGAERKFAASTLEFQGKDGKVTGATISEVEWTKTGPQPIKGTEQQIDCDLVLLAMGFVGPVKQGLIEELGVDLDQRGNVFADDFSYRTSVDKVFTAGDMRRGQSLVVWAIREGRQCARAVDEYLMGTSKLPR
;
A
#
# COMPACT_ATOMS: atom_id res chain seq x y z
N MET A 1 2.42 3.11 16.91
CA MET A 1 1.18 3.11 17.71
C MET A 1 0.23 2.12 17.05
N CYS A 2 0.03 0.95 17.65
CA CYS A 2 -0.95 -0.01 17.12
C CYS A 2 -2.33 0.45 17.60
N ILE A 3 -3.12 0.99 16.70
CA ILE A 3 -4.53 1.27 16.95
C ILE A 3 -5.25 -0.08 16.89
N ARG A 4 -5.60 -0.62 18.07
CA ARG A 4 -6.36 -1.88 18.19
C ARG A 4 -7.87 -1.65 18.22
N ASP A 5 -8.31 -0.43 17.92
CA ASP A 5 -9.72 -0.08 18.00
C ASP A 5 -10.48 -0.64 16.80
N ARG A 6 -11.50 -1.45 17.09
CA ARG A 6 -12.50 -1.86 16.11
C ARG A 6 -13.49 -0.72 15.94
N ARG A 7 -13.25 0.13 14.95
CA ARG A 7 -14.15 1.24 14.64
C ARG A 7 -15.17 0.83 13.59
N THR A 8 -16.38 1.31 13.76
CA THR A 8 -17.43 1.24 12.75
C THR A 8 -17.41 2.54 11.95
N SER A 9 -17.57 2.45 10.63
CA SER A 9 -17.82 3.57 9.75
C SER A 9 -19.23 3.44 9.14
N THR A 10 -19.74 4.50 8.54
CA THR A 10 -21.05 4.50 7.89
C THR A 10 -21.19 3.40 6.83
N SER A 11 -20.12 3.09 6.11
CA SER A 11 -20.11 1.97 5.14
C SER A 11 -20.31 0.60 5.78
N HIS A 12 -19.94 0.43 7.05
CA HIS A 12 -20.21 -0.81 7.78
C HIS A 12 -21.67 -0.93 8.23
N ASP A 13 -22.36 0.22 8.38
CA ASP A 13 -23.76 0.26 8.83
C ASP A 13 -24.73 -0.09 7.69
N GLU A 14 -24.26 -0.12 6.43
CA GLU A 14 -25.03 -0.55 5.26
C GLU A 14 -25.37 -2.05 5.28
N GLY A 15 -24.78 -2.79 6.18
CA GLY A 15 -25.09 -4.20 6.44
C GLY A 15 -24.10 -5.15 5.77
N ALA A 16 -23.19 -5.69 6.59
CA ALA A 16 -22.29 -6.75 6.19
C ALA A 16 -21.90 -7.60 7.40
N GLU A 17 -21.68 -8.89 7.19
CA GLU A 17 -21.02 -9.72 8.20
C GLU A 17 -19.52 -9.43 8.21
N ARG A 18 -18.99 -9.03 9.37
CA ARG A 18 -17.56 -8.72 9.52
C ARG A 18 -16.87 -9.81 10.33
N LYS A 19 -15.87 -10.43 9.73
CA LYS A 19 -15.00 -11.39 10.39
C LYS A 19 -13.65 -10.74 10.64
N PHE A 20 -13.21 -10.72 11.89
CA PHE A 20 -11.92 -10.16 12.32
C PHE A 20 -10.96 -11.30 12.63
N ALA A 21 -9.65 -11.00 12.57
CA ALA A 21 -8.60 -11.99 12.79
C ALA A 21 -8.80 -13.23 11.90
N ALA A 22 -9.17 -13.01 10.64
CA ALA A 22 -9.37 -14.05 9.65
C ALA A 22 -8.41 -13.85 8.46
N SER A 23 -7.97 -14.93 7.87
CA SER A 23 -7.16 -14.95 6.64
C SER A 23 -7.83 -15.84 5.61
N THR A 24 -7.82 -15.41 4.35
CA THR A 24 -8.23 -16.26 3.23
C THR A 24 -7.08 -17.19 2.90
N LEU A 25 -7.36 -18.49 2.88
CA LEU A 25 -6.39 -19.52 2.55
C LEU A 25 -6.38 -19.84 1.06
N GLU A 26 -7.57 -19.96 0.47
CA GLU A 26 -7.73 -20.27 -0.96
C GLU A 26 -9.09 -19.81 -1.49
N PHE A 27 -9.19 -19.70 -2.80
CA PHE A 27 -10.46 -19.50 -3.51
C PHE A 27 -10.83 -20.76 -4.26
N GLN A 28 -12.12 -21.14 -4.18
CA GLN A 28 -12.67 -22.23 -4.99
C GLN A 28 -13.32 -21.65 -6.25
N GLY A 29 -13.22 -22.38 -7.35
CA GLY A 29 -13.82 -21.96 -8.61
C GLY A 29 -14.20 -23.14 -9.50
N LYS A 30 -15.16 -22.89 -10.37
CA LYS A 30 -15.59 -23.82 -11.39
C LYS A 30 -15.88 -23.06 -12.69
N ASP A 31 -15.43 -23.61 -13.82
CA ASP A 31 -15.67 -23.06 -15.15
C ASP A 31 -15.25 -21.56 -15.29
N GLY A 32 -14.11 -21.20 -14.66
CA GLY A 32 -13.58 -19.82 -14.67
C GLY A 32 -14.33 -18.82 -13.78
N LYS A 33 -15.24 -19.29 -12.92
CA LYS A 33 -15.98 -18.47 -11.96
C LYS A 33 -15.62 -18.87 -10.54
N VAL A 34 -15.49 -17.87 -9.64
CA VAL A 34 -15.36 -18.14 -8.22
C VAL A 34 -16.68 -18.69 -7.69
N THR A 35 -16.59 -19.68 -6.82
CA THR A 35 -17.76 -20.31 -6.18
C THR A 35 -17.66 -20.28 -4.66
N GLY A 36 -16.48 -19.94 -4.12
CA GLY A 36 -16.29 -19.91 -2.69
C GLY A 36 -14.87 -19.50 -2.29
N ALA A 37 -14.69 -19.34 -1.00
CA ALA A 37 -13.40 -19.10 -0.36
C ALA A 37 -13.29 -19.88 0.94
N THR A 38 -12.11 -20.41 1.22
CA THR A 38 -11.77 -20.98 2.52
C THR A 38 -11.06 -19.92 3.34
N ILE A 39 -11.59 -19.61 4.51
CA ILE A 39 -10.99 -18.70 5.49
C ILE A 39 -10.60 -19.48 6.74
N SER A 40 -9.65 -18.96 7.52
CA SER A 40 -9.26 -19.50 8.82
C SER A 40 -9.09 -18.35 9.80
N GLU A 41 -9.33 -18.59 11.09
CA GLU A 41 -8.90 -17.66 12.12
C GLU A 41 -7.39 -17.56 12.17
N VAL A 42 -6.86 -16.41 12.59
CA VAL A 42 -5.42 -16.17 12.70
C VAL A 42 -5.06 -15.67 14.10
N GLU A 43 -3.90 -16.11 14.57
CA GLU A 43 -3.22 -15.50 15.70
C GLU A 43 -2.04 -14.66 15.23
N TRP A 44 -1.77 -13.56 15.94
CA TRP A 44 -0.64 -12.68 15.64
C TRP A 44 0.60 -13.13 16.37
N THR A 45 1.59 -13.58 15.62
CA THR A 45 2.91 -13.95 16.11
C THR A 45 3.95 -12.85 15.82
N LYS A 46 5.19 -13.05 16.26
CA LYS A 46 6.31 -12.15 15.93
C LYS A 46 6.61 -12.11 14.43
N THR A 47 6.25 -13.16 13.70
CA THR A 47 6.46 -13.28 12.24
C THR A 47 5.24 -12.88 11.41
N GLY A 48 4.18 -12.39 12.05
CA GLY A 48 2.92 -11.99 11.40
C GLY A 48 1.75 -12.91 11.75
N PRO A 49 0.61 -12.74 11.06
CA PRO A 49 -0.58 -13.57 11.27
C PRO A 49 -0.31 -15.01 10.84
N GLN A 50 -0.69 -15.97 11.70
CA GLN A 50 -0.57 -17.41 11.41
C GLN A 50 -1.95 -18.06 11.49
N PRO A 51 -2.37 -18.84 10.48
CA PRO A 51 -3.64 -19.55 10.51
C PRO A 51 -3.72 -20.54 11.66
N ILE A 52 -4.85 -20.58 12.33
CA ILE A 52 -5.12 -21.55 13.42
C ILE A 52 -5.76 -22.80 12.79
N LYS A 53 -5.07 -23.93 12.88
CA LYS A 53 -5.56 -25.19 12.35
C LYS A 53 -6.87 -25.63 13.02
N GLY A 54 -7.82 -26.12 12.21
CA GLY A 54 -9.11 -26.59 12.67
C GLY A 54 -10.17 -25.46 12.82
N THR A 55 -9.86 -24.26 12.37
CA THR A 55 -10.80 -23.13 12.31
C THR A 55 -11.23 -22.79 10.88
N GLU A 56 -10.87 -23.64 9.93
CA GLU A 56 -11.19 -23.46 8.53
C GLU A 56 -12.71 -23.41 8.31
N GLN A 57 -13.19 -22.39 7.63
CA GLN A 57 -14.58 -22.21 7.25
C GLN A 57 -14.66 -21.99 5.74
N GLN A 58 -15.59 -22.68 5.10
CA GLN A 58 -15.91 -22.43 3.71
C GLN A 58 -17.02 -21.39 3.61
N ILE A 59 -16.84 -20.40 2.74
CA ILE A 59 -17.80 -19.35 2.44
C ILE A 59 -18.17 -19.46 0.97
N ASP A 60 -19.45 -19.64 0.67
CA ASP A 60 -19.93 -19.58 -0.70
C ASP A 60 -19.98 -18.12 -1.18
N CYS A 61 -19.43 -17.84 -2.35
CA CYS A 61 -19.43 -16.51 -2.93
C CYS A 61 -19.33 -16.55 -4.46
N ASP A 62 -20.01 -15.61 -5.12
CA ASP A 62 -19.98 -15.42 -6.56
C ASP A 62 -19.00 -14.33 -7.01
N LEU A 63 -18.54 -13.51 -6.08
CA LEU A 63 -17.61 -12.40 -6.30
C LEU A 63 -16.68 -12.23 -5.11
N VAL A 64 -15.40 -12.02 -5.37
CA VAL A 64 -14.38 -11.66 -4.38
C VAL A 64 -13.74 -10.34 -4.76
N LEU A 65 -13.73 -9.39 -3.84
CA LEU A 65 -13.06 -8.10 -3.99
C LEU A 65 -11.82 -8.05 -3.11
N LEU A 66 -10.65 -7.93 -3.72
CA LEU A 66 -9.39 -7.79 -2.99
C LEU A 66 -9.16 -6.31 -2.68
N ALA A 67 -9.41 -5.91 -1.43
CA ALA A 67 -9.25 -4.54 -0.95
C ALA A 67 -8.05 -4.43 0.01
N MET A 68 -6.90 -4.98 -0.38
CA MET A 68 -5.69 -5.13 0.47
C MET A 68 -4.67 -4.01 0.28
N GLY A 69 -5.04 -2.90 -0.35
CA GLY A 69 -4.14 -1.79 -0.66
C GLY A 69 -3.35 -2.03 -1.97
N PHE A 70 -2.19 -1.41 -2.07
CA PHE A 70 -1.37 -1.42 -3.27
C PHE A 70 -0.01 -2.05 -3.00
N VAL A 71 0.53 -2.76 -3.97
CA VAL A 71 1.84 -3.41 -3.87
C VAL A 71 2.96 -2.39 -4.14
N GLY A 72 2.76 -1.49 -5.09
CA GLY A 72 3.73 -0.49 -5.50
C GLY A 72 3.29 0.24 -6.78
N PRO A 73 4.12 1.13 -7.30
CA PRO A 73 3.83 1.84 -8.54
C PRO A 73 3.87 0.91 -9.75
N VAL A 74 3.08 1.24 -10.78
CA VAL A 74 3.13 0.56 -12.08
C VAL A 74 4.47 0.88 -12.73
N LYS A 75 5.26 -0.13 -13.05
CA LYS A 75 6.62 0.05 -13.60
C LYS A 75 6.60 0.32 -15.08
N GLN A 76 5.71 -0.35 -15.81
CA GLN A 76 5.57 -0.21 -17.25
C GLN A 76 5.20 1.24 -17.63
N GLY A 77 5.89 1.80 -18.60
CA GLY A 77 5.75 3.20 -19.00
C GLY A 77 6.73 4.10 -18.27
N LEU A 78 6.27 5.12 -17.56
CA LEU A 78 7.08 6.21 -17.03
C LEU A 78 8.34 5.77 -16.27
N ILE A 79 8.25 4.79 -15.40
CA ILE A 79 9.38 4.33 -14.57
C ILE A 79 10.45 3.67 -15.46
N GLU A 80 10.02 2.78 -16.35
CA GLU A 80 10.91 2.07 -17.28
C GLU A 80 11.51 3.02 -18.32
N GLU A 81 10.72 3.95 -18.85
CA GLU A 81 11.16 4.93 -19.85
C GLU A 81 12.19 5.91 -19.27
N LEU A 82 12.04 6.34 -18.02
CA LEU A 82 12.99 7.20 -17.35
C LEU A 82 14.23 6.46 -16.85
N GLY A 83 14.15 5.15 -16.64
CA GLY A 83 15.25 4.33 -16.13
C GLY A 83 15.69 4.69 -14.72
N VAL A 84 14.76 5.12 -13.88
CA VAL A 84 15.04 5.46 -12.48
C VAL A 84 15.27 4.22 -11.63
N ASP A 85 16.17 4.30 -10.65
CA ASP A 85 16.42 3.20 -9.71
C ASP A 85 15.21 2.95 -8.80
N LEU A 86 15.02 1.69 -8.44
CA LEU A 86 14.00 1.26 -7.50
C LEU A 86 14.62 0.78 -6.19
N ASP A 87 13.90 0.96 -5.10
CA ASP A 87 14.23 0.39 -3.81
C ASP A 87 13.93 -1.13 -3.74
N GLN A 88 14.27 -1.78 -2.64
CA GLN A 88 14.02 -3.22 -2.43
C GLN A 88 12.53 -3.59 -2.44
N ARG A 89 11.64 -2.61 -2.27
CA ARG A 89 10.19 -2.78 -2.28
C ARG A 89 9.57 -2.49 -3.64
N GLY A 90 10.39 -2.04 -4.62
CA GLY A 90 9.96 -1.70 -5.96
C GLY A 90 9.39 -0.29 -6.11
N ASN A 91 9.59 0.59 -5.13
CA ASN A 91 9.26 2.01 -5.24
C ASN A 91 10.43 2.77 -5.87
N VAL A 92 10.17 3.94 -6.45
CA VAL A 92 11.24 4.77 -7.02
C VAL A 92 12.13 5.29 -5.91
N PHE A 93 13.43 4.99 -6.01
CA PHE A 93 14.40 5.37 -4.99
C PHE A 93 14.71 6.86 -5.04
N ALA A 94 14.63 7.52 -3.89
CA ALA A 94 15.19 8.84 -3.61
C ALA A 94 15.39 9.02 -2.11
N ASP A 95 16.36 9.84 -1.71
CA ASP A 95 16.62 10.14 -0.30
C ASP A 95 15.54 11.08 0.31
N ASP A 96 15.53 11.17 1.64
CA ASP A 96 14.54 11.94 2.41
C ASP A 96 14.79 13.46 2.41
N PHE A 97 15.88 13.92 1.80
CA PHE A 97 16.29 15.33 1.85
C PHE A 97 16.21 16.00 0.50
N SER A 98 16.81 15.39 -0.52
CA SER A 98 16.86 15.95 -1.88
C SER A 98 15.71 15.51 -2.75
N TYR A 99 15.03 14.40 -2.44
CA TYR A 99 13.98 13.81 -3.27
C TYR A 99 14.40 13.51 -4.71
N ARG A 100 15.70 13.52 -4.99
CA ARG A 100 16.26 13.25 -6.34
C ARG A 100 16.31 11.75 -6.58
N THR A 101 15.97 11.38 -7.80
CA THR A 101 16.15 10.02 -8.29
C THR A 101 17.58 9.81 -8.80
N SER A 102 17.89 8.62 -9.32
CA SER A 102 19.13 8.32 -10.01
C SER A 102 19.28 9.08 -11.35
N VAL A 103 18.19 9.63 -11.88
CA VAL A 103 18.19 10.39 -13.14
C VAL A 103 18.19 11.89 -12.83
N ASP A 104 19.09 12.64 -13.46
CA ASP A 104 19.17 14.08 -13.25
C ASP A 104 17.88 14.80 -13.63
N LYS A 105 17.51 15.84 -12.83
CA LYS A 105 16.27 16.61 -12.96
C LYS A 105 14.97 15.83 -12.73
N VAL A 106 15.04 14.57 -12.30
CA VAL A 106 13.89 13.76 -11.93
C VAL A 106 13.82 13.63 -10.41
N PHE A 107 12.66 13.99 -9.85
CA PHE A 107 12.37 13.94 -8.41
C PHE A 107 11.17 13.05 -8.17
N THR A 108 11.10 12.46 -6.99
CA THR A 108 9.98 11.60 -6.59
C THR A 108 9.58 11.83 -5.14
N ALA A 109 8.27 11.77 -4.86
CA ALA A 109 7.73 11.97 -3.53
C ALA A 109 6.42 11.20 -3.34
N GLY A 110 5.96 11.09 -2.10
CA GLY A 110 4.70 10.44 -1.75
C GLY A 110 4.73 8.94 -1.98
N ASP A 111 3.62 8.38 -2.42
CA ASP A 111 3.45 6.93 -2.57
C ASP A 111 4.42 6.32 -3.60
N MET A 112 4.82 7.07 -4.61
CA MET A 112 5.80 6.63 -5.61
C MET A 112 7.15 6.30 -4.99
N ARG A 113 7.58 7.07 -3.97
CA ARG A 113 8.86 6.91 -3.28
C ARG A 113 8.73 6.07 -2.01
N ARG A 114 7.75 6.38 -1.19
CA ARG A 114 7.57 5.83 0.16
C ARG A 114 6.85 4.47 0.15
N GLY A 115 6.09 4.19 -0.91
CA GLY A 115 5.06 3.18 -0.94
C GLY A 115 3.73 3.73 -0.43
N GLN A 116 2.65 3.03 -0.72
CA GLN A 116 1.31 3.44 -0.33
C GLN A 116 1.23 3.72 1.18
N SER A 117 0.72 4.90 1.53
CA SER A 117 0.68 5.40 2.90
C SER A 117 -0.49 6.36 3.13
N LEU A 118 -0.44 7.13 4.22
CA LEU A 118 -1.48 8.11 4.54
C LEU A 118 -1.34 9.38 3.70
N VAL A 119 -2.47 9.99 3.35
CA VAL A 119 -2.54 11.27 2.62
C VAL A 119 -1.68 12.37 3.27
N VAL A 120 -1.61 12.43 4.59
CA VAL A 120 -0.78 13.41 5.31
C VAL A 120 0.71 13.26 4.97
N TRP A 121 1.18 12.06 4.72
CA TRP A 121 2.56 11.81 4.30
C TRP A 121 2.77 12.21 2.84
N ALA A 122 1.82 11.93 1.96
CA ALA A 122 1.89 12.36 0.56
C ALA A 122 1.96 13.89 0.45
N ILE A 123 1.14 14.61 1.20
CA ILE A 123 1.16 16.07 1.27
C ILE A 123 2.51 16.57 1.81
N ARG A 124 2.99 16.00 2.91
CA ARG A 124 4.27 16.40 3.51
C ARG A 124 5.42 16.21 2.53
N GLU A 125 5.53 15.04 1.94
CA GLU A 125 6.62 14.74 1.01
C GLU A 125 6.54 15.58 -0.25
N GLY A 126 5.34 15.83 -0.79
CA GLY A 126 5.16 16.72 -1.93
C GLY A 126 5.66 18.14 -1.64
N ARG A 127 5.37 18.67 -0.44
CA ARG A 127 5.87 20.00 -0.02
C ARG A 127 7.39 20.02 0.15
N GLN A 128 7.96 19.00 0.76
CA GLN A 128 9.42 18.89 0.95
C GLN A 128 10.14 18.70 -0.38
N CYS A 129 9.58 17.90 -1.27
CA CYS A 129 10.10 17.74 -2.63
C CYS A 129 10.05 19.06 -3.41
N ALA A 130 8.95 19.82 -3.33
CA ALA A 130 8.85 21.15 -3.95
C ALA A 130 9.96 22.10 -3.45
N ARG A 131 10.25 22.07 -2.14
CA ARG A 131 11.38 22.82 -1.59
C ARG A 131 12.72 22.36 -2.17
N ALA A 132 12.94 21.04 -2.25
CA ALA A 132 14.17 20.47 -2.79
C ALA A 132 14.36 20.83 -4.28
N VAL A 133 13.28 20.85 -5.06
CA VAL A 133 13.30 21.34 -6.44
C VAL A 133 13.65 22.83 -6.52
N ASP A 134 13.06 23.64 -5.65
CA ASP A 134 13.37 25.08 -5.56
C ASP A 134 14.85 25.31 -5.19
N GLU A 135 15.37 24.59 -4.20
CA GLU A 135 16.80 24.62 -3.84
C GLU A 135 17.71 24.17 -4.99
N TYR A 136 17.30 23.16 -5.74
CA TYR A 136 18.04 22.69 -6.92
C TYR A 136 18.11 23.73 -8.03
N LEU A 137 17.00 24.43 -8.29
CA LEU A 137 16.90 25.41 -9.36
C LEU A 137 17.51 26.78 -8.99
N MET A 138 17.33 27.20 -7.73
CA MET A 138 17.66 28.56 -7.28
C MET A 138 18.90 28.62 -6.36
N GLY A 139 19.43 27.47 -5.98
CA GLY A 139 20.56 27.36 -5.02
C GLY A 139 20.12 27.53 -3.56
N THR A 140 18.99 28.16 -3.29
CA THR A 140 18.40 28.33 -1.96
C THR A 140 16.89 28.33 -2.04
N SER A 141 16.19 28.02 -0.95
CA SER A 141 14.73 28.05 -0.91
C SER A 141 14.20 28.79 0.31
N LYS A 142 13.18 29.60 0.11
CA LYS A 142 12.39 30.24 1.18
C LYS A 142 11.15 29.43 1.56
N LEU A 143 10.90 28.31 0.89
CA LEU A 143 9.77 27.44 1.20
C LEU A 143 9.95 26.78 2.58
N PRO A 144 8.90 26.61 3.37
CA PRO A 144 8.98 25.95 4.68
C PRO A 144 9.38 24.46 4.51
N ARG A 145 10.04 23.94 5.52
CA ARG A 145 10.47 22.53 5.60
C ARG A 145 9.45 21.70 6.35
#